data_284064b6f2b791d8f38c4c5c32f7eb05
#
_entry.id   284064b6f2b791d8f38c4c5c32f7eb05
#
_cell.length_a   1.000
_cell.length_b   1.000
_cell.length_c   1.000
_cell.angle_alpha   90.00
_cell.angle_beta   90.00
_cell.angle_gamma   90.00
#
_symmetry.space_group_name_H-M   'P 1'
#
loop_
_entity.id
_entity.type
_entity.pdbx_description
1 polymer ?
#
loop_
_entity_poly.entity_id
_entity_poly.type
_entity_poly.pdbx_seq_one_letter_code
_entity_poly.pdbx_strand_id
1 'polypeptide(L)'
;MEKASQFPDPDELERELNDYLKKKYGIRIKVMSPFQTMSFRSEEEGVQKKSSGVQKIRFDMKPEELESYLNQYVVKQDRAKAILATKICTHYNRIRLQKQRERFGKSHIVGRIKNNILLIGPTGVGKTYLVKLIAEKLNVPFVKGDATKFSETGYVGGDVEDLVRDLVTVANDDIELAEHGIIYIDEIDKIASSRNIIGPDVSRTGVQRALLKPLEETEVDLRNSYDPISQLQAIEHYRRTGRRERRVVNTRNILFVMSGAFPELPEIIKNRMKKQGIGFGAEIQSKDNDIEYLKYVKADDLVQYGFEREFIGRIPVIAVLDPLEEEDLYEILRNPNNPIITGKKEDFRCYGIDVVFQDEALREIARLAYMEGTGARALVSIVEKILIPFEKTLPSTEIKTLVVTKETVKDPEGSLKTLLANPHDPDRMALYRSIKNEERCRVREKSAQKVEFYVRKYPIIFTPARIELVIDYHMKTGIPVEKIFDEVALLYNQIRIFESDFYERHGFKITFTEDAVDEIILQALERDTTAAVICREIARDFDYAMKLIAERSGQMQFTLPREAVLNPDEYMDDLVRTTYQKYPIGKSQEDFPPV
;
A
#
# COMPACT_ATOMS: atom_id res chain seq x y z
N MET A 1 62.20 -17.33 18.42
CA MET A 1 62.12 -17.18 16.96
C MET A 1 60.81 -17.82 16.52
N GLU A 2 59.72 -17.07 16.55
CA GLU A 2 58.38 -17.52 16.13
C GLU A 2 58.18 -17.12 14.68
N LYS A 3 57.79 -18.09 13.85
CA LYS A 3 57.41 -17.84 12.46
C LYS A 3 56.01 -17.22 12.44
N ALA A 4 55.95 -15.95 12.09
CA ALA A 4 54.69 -15.32 11.72
C ALA A 4 54.14 -15.98 10.44
N SER A 5 52.98 -16.56 10.49
CA SER A 5 52.23 -17.03 9.34
C SER A 5 51.77 -15.82 8.51
N GLN A 6 52.44 -15.61 7.38
CA GLN A 6 52.02 -14.66 6.38
C GLN A 6 50.72 -15.20 5.73
N PHE A 7 49.64 -14.48 5.85
CA PHE A 7 48.46 -14.69 5.02
C PHE A 7 48.81 -14.36 3.56
N PRO A 8 48.41 -15.20 2.59
CA PRO A 8 48.71 -14.92 1.18
C PRO A 8 48.05 -13.62 0.73
N ASP A 9 48.68 -12.95 -0.25
CA ASP A 9 48.22 -11.73 -0.85
C ASP A 9 46.83 -11.89 -1.46
N PRO A 10 45.89 -10.97 -1.28
CA PRO A 10 44.52 -11.06 -1.85
C PRO A 10 44.51 -11.39 -3.35
N ASP A 11 45.45 -10.87 -4.13
CA ASP A 11 45.57 -11.14 -5.57
C ASP A 11 46.07 -12.57 -5.88
N GLU A 12 46.81 -13.19 -5.00
CA GLU A 12 47.29 -14.55 -5.10
C GLU A 12 46.16 -15.54 -4.77
N LEU A 13 45.35 -15.24 -3.78
CA LEU A 13 44.16 -15.99 -3.36
C LEU A 13 43.08 -15.96 -4.44
N GLU A 14 42.90 -14.82 -5.13
CA GLU A 14 41.95 -14.67 -6.24
C GLU A 14 42.38 -15.53 -7.46
N ARG A 15 43.64 -15.60 -7.77
CA ARG A 15 44.20 -16.46 -8.83
C ARG A 15 44.01 -17.94 -8.51
N GLU A 16 44.33 -18.36 -7.31
CA GLU A 16 44.15 -19.76 -6.90
C GLU A 16 42.68 -20.20 -6.89
N LEU A 17 41.78 -19.32 -6.45
CA LEU A 17 40.35 -19.57 -6.45
C LEU A 17 39.76 -19.64 -7.87
N ASN A 18 40.17 -18.76 -8.76
CA ASN A 18 39.80 -18.78 -10.17
C ASN A 18 40.30 -20.04 -10.91
N ASP A 19 41.54 -20.45 -10.63
CA ASP A 19 42.10 -21.68 -11.21
C ASP A 19 41.44 -22.94 -10.66
N TYR A 20 41.08 -22.98 -9.37
CA TYR A 20 40.32 -24.08 -8.76
C TYR A 20 38.90 -24.20 -9.35
N LEU A 21 38.19 -23.08 -9.49
CA LEU A 21 36.83 -23.03 -10.06
C LEU A 21 36.82 -23.43 -11.54
N LYS A 22 37.83 -22.98 -12.30
CA LYS A 22 38.01 -23.36 -13.71
C LYS A 22 38.28 -24.84 -13.88
N LYS A 23 39.08 -25.44 -12.98
CA LYS A 23 39.43 -26.86 -13.01
C LYS A 23 38.26 -27.76 -12.61
N LYS A 24 37.40 -27.31 -11.68
CA LYS A 24 36.31 -28.11 -11.11
C LYS A 24 34.98 -27.99 -11.84
N TYR A 25 34.70 -26.82 -12.42
CA TYR A 25 33.38 -26.52 -13.03
C TYR A 25 33.43 -26.11 -14.50
N GLY A 26 34.61 -25.98 -15.12
CA GLY A 26 34.74 -25.64 -16.55
C GLY A 26 34.28 -24.26 -16.97
N ILE A 27 33.87 -23.39 -16.04
CA ILE A 27 33.29 -22.08 -16.29
C ILE A 27 34.28 -21.00 -15.87
N ARG A 28 34.55 -20.00 -16.72
CA ARG A 28 35.29 -18.80 -16.35
C ARG A 28 34.33 -17.87 -15.59
N ILE A 29 34.29 -18.00 -14.28
CA ILE A 29 33.65 -17.03 -13.40
C ILE A 29 34.71 -15.99 -13.02
N LYS A 30 34.51 -14.76 -13.44
CA LYS A 30 35.32 -13.64 -12.95
C LYS A 30 34.79 -13.30 -11.56
N VAL A 31 35.45 -13.83 -10.52
CA VAL A 31 35.18 -13.42 -9.14
C VAL A 31 35.72 -12.00 -9.04
N MET A 32 34.83 -11.02 -9.10
CA MET A 32 35.20 -9.62 -8.81
C MET A 32 35.26 -9.49 -7.29
N SER A 33 36.45 -9.22 -6.79
CA SER A 33 36.64 -8.84 -5.39
C SER A 33 35.75 -7.64 -5.08
N PRO A 34 35.03 -7.61 -3.95
CA PRO A 34 34.26 -6.45 -3.50
C PRO A 34 35.09 -5.17 -3.37
N PHE A 35 36.40 -5.30 -3.35
CA PHE A 35 37.36 -4.20 -3.20
C PHE A 35 37.64 -3.42 -4.50
N GLN A 36 37.36 -3.96 -5.69
CA GLN A 36 37.61 -3.25 -6.96
C GLN A 36 36.44 -2.36 -7.43
N THR A 37 35.27 -2.49 -6.85
CA THR A 37 34.13 -1.61 -7.18
C THR A 37 34.13 -0.27 -6.45
N MET A 38 35.06 -0.02 -5.53
CA MET A 38 35.15 1.25 -4.78
C MET A 38 36.15 2.30 -5.32
N SER A 39 36.93 2.00 -6.37
CA SER A 39 38.00 2.92 -6.84
C SER A 39 37.68 3.69 -8.13
N PHE A 40 36.46 3.58 -8.71
CA PHE A 40 36.07 4.34 -9.88
C PHE A 40 34.75 5.12 -9.69
N ARG A 41 34.63 5.84 -8.57
CA ARG A 41 33.63 6.90 -8.40
C ARG A 41 34.12 7.92 -7.38
N SER A 42 35.12 8.68 -7.75
CA SER A 42 35.44 9.95 -7.12
C SER A 42 35.73 10.93 -8.23
N GLU A 43 34.81 11.77 -8.43
CA GLU A 43 34.79 13.14 -8.94
C GLU A 43 33.55 13.35 -9.81
N GLU A 44 32.72 14.32 -9.41
CA GLU A 44 31.51 14.84 -10.06
C GLU A 44 30.18 14.09 -9.83
N GLU A 45 29.73 14.00 -8.58
CA GLU A 45 28.31 14.16 -8.28
C GLU A 45 28.18 15.05 -7.05
N GLY A 46 27.69 16.28 -7.29
CA GLY A 46 27.30 17.19 -6.24
C GLY A 46 26.33 16.48 -5.27
N VAL A 47 26.55 16.72 -3.99
CA VAL A 47 25.73 16.21 -2.88
C VAL A 47 24.26 16.52 -3.15
N GLN A 48 23.58 15.67 -3.90
CA GLN A 48 22.13 15.56 -3.75
C GLN A 48 21.91 14.99 -2.35
N LYS A 49 21.54 15.84 -1.39
CA LYS A 49 20.91 15.42 -0.15
C LYS A 49 19.78 14.48 -0.55
N LYS A 50 19.95 13.16 -0.33
CA LYS A 50 18.84 12.21 -0.37
C LYS A 50 17.78 12.80 0.54
N SER A 51 16.65 13.24 0.00
CA SER A 51 15.52 13.70 0.80
C SER A 51 15.18 12.55 1.74
N SER A 52 15.31 12.75 3.05
CA SER A 52 15.00 11.71 4.03
C SER A 52 13.58 11.21 3.80
N GLY A 53 13.36 9.89 3.86
CA GLY A 53 12.05 9.29 3.64
C GLY A 53 10.96 9.88 4.54
N VAL A 54 11.36 10.44 5.68
CA VAL A 54 10.50 11.16 6.64
C VAL A 54 9.74 12.34 6.03
N GLN A 55 10.29 13.00 4.99
CA GLN A 55 9.57 14.09 4.29
C GLN A 55 8.33 13.60 3.53
N LYS A 56 8.22 12.29 3.28
CA LYS A 56 7.09 11.66 2.59
C LYS A 56 5.95 11.26 3.53
N ILE A 57 6.17 11.26 4.85
CA ILE A 57 5.15 10.88 5.83
C ILE A 57 4.11 11.98 5.96
N ARG A 58 2.83 11.60 5.97
CA ARG A 58 1.70 12.53 6.13
C ARG A 58 1.42 12.82 7.60
N PHE A 59 2.13 13.77 8.17
CA PHE A 59 1.95 14.18 9.57
C PHE A 59 0.75 15.12 9.82
N ASP A 60 0.10 15.62 8.79
CA ASP A 60 -0.96 16.65 8.84
C ASP A 60 -2.38 16.07 8.73
N MET A 61 -2.50 14.76 8.58
CA MET A 61 -3.79 14.08 8.40
C MET A 61 -4.71 14.27 9.61
N LYS A 62 -5.99 14.56 9.33
CA LYS A 62 -7.05 14.70 10.34
C LYS A 62 -7.71 13.33 10.63
N PRO A 63 -8.21 13.10 11.86
CA PRO A 63 -8.90 11.85 12.20
C PRO A 63 -10.07 11.52 11.29
N GLU A 64 -10.94 12.50 10.97
CA GLU A 64 -12.09 12.33 10.08
C GLU A 64 -11.68 11.92 8.64
N GLU A 65 -10.56 12.44 8.15
CA GLU A 65 -10.02 12.09 6.84
C GLU A 65 -9.54 10.63 6.81
N LEU A 66 -8.84 10.21 7.86
CA LEU A 66 -8.37 8.83 7.98
C LEU A 66 -9.54 7.86 8.18
N GLU A 67 -10.53 8.21 9.00
CA GLU A 67 -11.73 7.42 9.21
C GLU A 67 -12.55 7.27 7.90
N SER A 68 -12.73 8.36 7.16
CA SER A 68 -13.37 8.34 5.85
C SER A 68 -12.63 7.45 4.85
N TYR A 69 -11.30 7.45 4.89
CA TYR A 69 -10.50 6.53 4.09
C TYR A 69 -10.74 5.07 4.50
N LEU A 70 -10.72 4.75 5.79
CA LEU A 70 -10.94 3.38 6.29
C LEU A 70 -12.36 2.87 5.94
N ASN A 71 -13.37 3.74 5.96
CA ASN A 71 -14.75 3.42 5.58
C ASN A 71 -14.89 2.97 4.11
N GLN A 72 -13.94 3.32 3.25
CA GLN A 72 -13.96 2.86 1.86
C GLN A 72 -13.53 1.40 1.70
N TYR A 73 -12.75 0.87 2.64
CA TYR A 73 -12.12 -0.46 2.56
C TYR A 73 -12.69 -1.45 3.58
N VAL A 74 -13.12 -0.98 4.76
CA VAL A 74 -13.49 -1.83 5.89
C VAL A 74 -14.95 -1.62 6.23
N VAL A 75 -15.72 -2.67 6.08
CA VAL A 75 -17.16 -2.74 6.44
C VAL A 75 -17.28 -2.84 7.96
N LYS A 76 -18.32 -2.23 8.53
CA LYS A 76 -18.57 -2.20 9.98
C LYS A 76 -17.39 -1.60 10.77
N GLN A 77 -17.21 -1.90 12.02
CA GLN A 77 -16.06 -1.52 12.88
C GLN A 77 -15.94 0.00 13.16
N ASP A 78 -17.03 0.77 13.12
CA ASP A 78 -16.99 2.23 13.16
C ASP A 78 -16.31 2.76 14.41
N ARG A 79 -16.61 2.16 15.59
CA ARG A 79 -15.98 2.53 16.85
C ARG A 79 -14.46 2.29 16.86
N ALA A 80 -14.03 1.15 16.34
CA ALA A 80 -12.60 0.83 16.24
C ALA A 80 -11.89 1.75 15.24
N LYS A 81 -12.50 2.03 14.08
CA LYS A 81 -11.98 2.98 13.07
C LYS A 81 -11.82 4.38 13.67
N ALA A 82 -12.82 4.90 14.36
CA ALA A 82 -12.76 6.21 15.02
C ALA A 82 -11.66 6.30 16.08
N ILE A 83 -11.50 5.27 16.93
CA ILE A 83 -10.44 5.21 17.94
C ILE A 83 -9.07 5.18 17.28
N LEU A 84 -8.86 4.29 16.30
CA LEU A 84 -7.60 4.16 15.57
C LEU A 84 -7.24 5.45 14.85
N ALA A 85 -8.16 6.01 14.07
CA ALA A 85 -7.96 7.26 13.33
C ALA A 85 -7.56 8.40 14.29
N THR A 86 -8.29 8.56 15.39
CA THR A 86 -8.01 9.62 16.37
C THR A 86 -6.64 9.44 17.03
N LYS A 87 -6.31 8.24 17.51
CA LYS A 87 -5.09 8.01 18.28
C LYS A 87 -3.84 8.02 17.42
N ILE A 88 -3.94 7.48 16.21
CA ILE A 88 -2.82 7.44 15.27
C ILE A 88 -2.55 8.84 14.68
N CYS A 89 -3.57 9.56 14.23
CA CYS A 89 -3.40 10.96 13.82
C CYS A 89 -2.82 11.83 14.94
N THR A 90 -3.29 11.65 16.16
CA THR A 90 -2.74 12.36 17.34
C THR A 90 -1.27 11.98 17.57
N HIS A 91 -0.88 10.71 17.40
CA HIS A 91 0.50 10.26 17.54
C HIS A 91 1.42 11.00 16.55
N TYR A 92 1.10 10.98 15.26
CA TYR A 92 1.93 11.60 14.21
C TYR A 92 1.91 13.14 14.27
N ASN A 93 0.78 13.77 14.57
CA ASN A 93 0.71 15.22 14.77
C ASN A 93 1.56 15.68 15.96
N ARG A 94 1.63 14.88 17.03
CA ARG A 94 2.52 15.14 18.16
C ARG A 94 4.00 15.09 17.76
N ILE A 95 4.40 14.14 16.92
CA ILE A 95 5.77 14.04 16.40
C ILE A 95 6.11 15.28 15.58
N ARG A 96 5.20 15.73 14.70
CA ARG A 96 5.36 16.97 13.93
C ARG A 96 5.60 18.19 14.82
N LEU A 97 4.76 18.38 15.83
CA LEU A 97 4.91 19.48 16.80
C LEU A 97 6.22 19.40 17.56
N GLN A 98 6.67 18.20 17.89
CA GLN A 98 7.95 18.00 18.58
C GLN A 98 9.11 18.40 17.69
N LYS A 99 9.17 17.93 16.43
CA LYS A 99 10.20 18.34 15.46
C LYS A 99 10.24 19.85 15.24
N GLN A 100 9.07 20.51 15.24
CA GLN A 100 9.01 21.98 15.17
C GLN A 100 9.61 22.64 16.42
N ARG A 101 9.31 22.14 17.63
CA ARG A 101 9.84 22.67 18.88
C ARG A 101 11.36 22.52 18.98
N GLU A 102 11.90 21.38 18.55
CA GLU A 102 13.34 21.11 18.50
C GLU A 102 14.09 22.11 17.61
N ARG A 103 13.52 22.48 16.46
CA ARG A 103 14.08 23.53 15.59
C ARG A 103 14.19 24.90 16.28
N PHE A 104 13.34 25.17 17.27
CA PHE A 104 13.35 26.40 18.08
C PHE A 104 14.09 26.25 19.42
N GLY A 105 14.86 25.17 19.62
CA GLY A 105 15.67 24.94 20.84
C GLY A 105 14.85 24.71 22.11
N LYS A 106 13.56 24.36 22.01
CA LYS A 106 12.71 24.07 23.18
C LYS A 106 12.85 22.61 23.59
N SER A 107 13.08 22.38 24.89
CA SER A 107 13.24 21.07 25.51
C SER A 107 12.05 20.13 25.29
N HIS A 108 12.31 18.83 25.30
CA HIS A 108 11.29 17.78 25.26
C HIS A 108 10.39 17.80 26.51
N ILE A 109 9.13 17.43 26.33
CA ILE A 109 8.23 17.17 27.45
C ILE A 109 8.60 15.78 27.99
N VAL A 110 9.17 15.73 29.19
CA VAL A 110 9.52 14.49 29.88
C VAL A 110 8.25 13.76 30.34
N GLY A 111 8.26 12.42 30.32
CA GLY A 111 7.14 11.59 30.82
C GLY A 111 5.96 11.45 29.86
N ARG A 112 6.18 11.57 28.56
CA ARG A 112 5.14 11.43 27.54
C ARG A 112 4.69 9.98 27.38
N ILE A 113 3.39 9.73 27.53
CA ILE A 113 2.80 8.41 27.32
C ILE A 113 2.64 8.14 25.81
N LYS A 114 3.17 7.01 25.32
CA LYS A 114 2.94 6.49 23.97
C LYS A 114 1.48 6.09 23.78
N ASN A 115 0.96 6.21 22.58
CA ASN A 115 -0.40 5.78 22.22
C ASN A 115 -0.42 4.31 21.73
N ASN A 116 0.29 3.40 22.42
CA ASN A 116 0.23 1.98 22.04
C ASN A 116 -1.22 1.48 22.10
N ILE A 117 -1.60 0.61 21.18
CA ILE A 117 -3.00 0.22 20.95
C ILE A 117 -3.14 -1.29 21.08
N LEU A 118 -4.21 -1.72 21.76
CA LEU A 118 -4.65 -3.11 21.80
C LEU A 118 -5.94 -3.26 21.01
N LEU A 119 -5.93 -4.14 20.00
CA LEU A 119 -7.11 -4.53 19.23
C LEU A 119 -7.65 -5.86 19.75
N ILE A 120 -8.89 -5.86 20.20
CA ILE A 120 -9.58 -7.04 20.70
C ILE A 120 -10.72 -7.39 19.75
N GLY A 121 -10.85 -8.66 19.37
CA GLY A 121 -11.99 -9.12 18.57
C GLY A 121 -11.74 -10.47 17.92
N PRO A 122 -12.80 -11.12 17.41
CA PRO A 122 -12.70 -12.46 16.81
C PRO A 122 -11.68 -12.55 15.66
N THR A 123 -11.35 -13.74 15.25
CA THR A 123 -10.54 -13.95 14.05
C THR A 123 -11.31 -13.54 12.79
N GLY A 124 -10.59 -13.05 11.77
CA GLY A 124 -11.22 -12.71 10.49
C GLY A 124 -12.04 -11.42 10.44
N VAL A 125 -12.04 -10.57 11.50
CA VAL A 125 -12.78 -9.28 11.51
C VAL A 125 -11.97 -8.09 10.94
N GLY A 126 -10.76 -8.32 10.43
CA GLY A 126 -9.98 -7.29 9.76
C GLY A 126 -8.96 -6.54 10.62
N LYS A 127 -8.58 -7.03 11.84
CA LYS A 127 -7.62 -6.37 12.76
C LYS A 127 -6.32 -5.97 12.06
N THR A 128 -5.61 -6.93 11.45
CA THR A 128 -4.35 -6.68 10.74
C THR A 128 -4.55 -5.79 9.51
N TYR A 129 -5.65 -6.00 8.78
CA TYR A 129 -5.97 -5.25 7.57
C TYR A 129 -6.16 -3.76 7.83
N LEU A 130 -6.89 -3.40 8.91
CA LEU A 130 -7.05 -2.01 9.33
C LEU A 130 -5.72 -1.30 9.56
N VAL A 131 -4.80 -1.93 10.29
CA VAL A 131 -3.51 -1.30 10.62
C VAL A 131 -2.62 -1.19 9.39
N LYS A 132 -2.64 -2.19 8.51
CA LYS A 132 -1.90 -2.16 7.24
C LYS A 132 -2.39 -1.03 6.33
N LEU A 133 -3.70 -0.85 6.18
CA LEU A 133 -4.28 0.27 5.43
C LEU A 133 -3.86 1.63 5.99
N ILE A 134 -3.82 1.76 7.32
CA ILE A 134 -3.39 3.01 7.97
C ILE A 134 -1.91 3.28 7.68
N ALA A 135 -1.05 2.27 7.80
CA ALA A 135 0.37 2.42 7.52
C ALA A 135 0.63 2.82 6.05
N GLU A 136 -0.08 2.21 5.11
CA GLU A 136 -0.02 2.54 3.69
C GLU A 136 -0.50 3.98 3.43
N LYS A 137 -1.63 4.38 4.03
CA LYS A 137 -2.18 5.74 3.86
C LYS A 137 -1.26 6.83 4.40
N LEU A 138 -0.57 6.55 5.51
CA LEU A 138 0.38 7.47 6.13
C LEU A 138 1.77 7.42 5.48
N ASN A 139 2.01 6.42 4.64
CA ASN A 139 3.30 6.13 4.02
C ASN A 139 4.41 5.92 5.07
N VAL A 140 4.13 5.06 6.07
CA VAL A 140 5.07 4.69 7.13
C VAL A 140 5.45 3.22 7.02
N PRO A 141 6.69 2.84 7.40
CA PRO A 141 7.10 1.44 7.44
C PRO A 141 6.21 0.63 8.37
N PHE A 142 5.88 -0.59 7.97
CA PHE A 142 5.01 -1.51 8.70
C PHE A 142 5.65 -2.89 8.80
N VAL A 143 5.78 -3.39 10.03
CA VAL A 143 6.24 -4.75 10.31
C VAL A 143 5.18 -5.50 11.11
N LYS A 144 4.97 -6.78 10.77
CA LYS A 144 4.08 -7.68 11.48
C LYS A 144 4.89 -8.77 12.18
N GLY A 145 4.72 -8.88 13.50
CA GLY A 145 5.21 -9.99 14.33
C GLY A 145 4.08 -10.85 14.86
N ASP A 146 4.44 -12.02 15.37
CA ASP A 146 3.57 -12.96 16.04
C ASP A 146 4.09 -13.18 17.46
N ALA A 147 3.28 -12.87 18.47
CA ALA A 147 3.69 -12.93 19.88
C ALA A 147 4.13 -14.32 20.33
N THR A 148 3.65 -15.38 19.68
CA THR A 148 3.99 -16.78 19.99
C THR A 148 5.40 -17.18 19.57
N LYS A 149 6.04 -16.40 18.69
CA LYS A 149 7.39 -16.68 18.18
C LYS A 149 8.50 -16.10 19.04
N PHE A 150 8.17 -15.27 20.04
CA PHE A 150 9.15 -14.62 20.89
C PHE A 150 9.46 -15.46 22.13
N SER A 151 10.70 -15.36 22.60
CA SER A 151 11.14 -15.91 23.88
C SER A 151 11.86 -14.85 24.71
N GLU A 152 11.88 -15.04 26.05
CA GLU A 152 12.52 -14.10 26.99
C GLU A 152 14.02 -13.89 26.72
N THR A 153 14.70 -14.96 26.26
CA THR A 153 16.17 -14.98 26.13
C THR A 153 16.66 -14.95 24.69
N GLY A 154 15.77 -14.97 23.67
CA GLY A 154 16.16 -15.05 22.27
C GLY A 154 16.90 -16.35 21.87
N TYR A 155 17.14 -17.28 22.81
CA TYR A 155 17.91 -18.49 22.58
C TYR A 155 17.11 -19.61 21.88
N VAL A 156 15.78 -19.65 22.12
CA VAL A 156 14.84 -20.56 21.45
C VAL A 156 13.63 -19.73 21.03
N GLY A 157 13.77 -18.94 19.98
CA GLY A 157 12.75 -18.03 19.46
C GLY A 157 13.35 -16.69 19.05
N GLY A 158 12.58 -15.86 18.35
CA GLY A 158 12.99 -14.51 17.97
C GLY A 158 13.11 -13.56 19.16
N ASP A 159 13.99 -12.59 19.07
CA ASP A 159 14.05 -11.47 19.99
C ASP A 159 12.97 -10.43 19.58
N VAL A 160 12.35 -9.80 20.59
CA VAL A 160 11.42 -8.69 20.33
C VAL A 160 12.12 -7.52 19.63
N GLU A 161 13.42 -7.32 19.88
CA GLU A 161 14.21 -6.30 19.21
C GLU A 161 14.38 -6.57 17.70
N ASP A 162 14.25 -7.81 17.25
CA ASP A 162 14.30 -8.15 15.81
C ASP A 162 13.18 -7.44 15.03
N LEU A 163 12.01 -7.21 15.63
CA LEU A 163 10.95 -6.42 15.00
C LEU A 163 11.39 -4.99 14.67
N VAL A 164 12.24 -4.39 15.51
CA VAL A 164 12.78 -3.04 15.27
C VAL A 164 13.83 -3.10 14.17
N ARG A 165 14.64 -4.16 14.11
CA ARG A 165 15.63 -4.39 13.04
C ARG A 165 14.94 -4.63 11.70
N ASP A 166 13.88 -5.44 11.69
CA ASP A 166 13.04 -5.67 10.50
C ASP A 166 12.41 -4.36 10.01
N LEU A 167 11.97 -3.49 10.92
CA LEU A 167 11.39 -2.20 10.57
C LEU A 167 12.40 -1.29 9.83
N VAL A 168 13.69 -1.34 10.21
CA VAL A 168 14.76 -0.62 9.51
C VAL A 168 14.98 -1.21 8.12
N THR A 169 14.96 -2.54 8.01
CA THR A 169 15.08 -3.21 6.70
C THR A 169 13.95 -2.82 5.76
N VAL A 170 12.70 -2.79 6.25
CA VAL A 170 11.52 -2.33 5.47
C VAL A 170 11.63 -0.84 5.11
N ALA A 171 12.29 -0.04 5.95
CA ALA A 171 12.57 1.37 5.68
C ALA A 171 13.76 1.60 4.71
N ASN A 172 14.34 0.55 4.10
CA ASN A 172 15.53 0.61 3.25
C ASN A 172 16.73 1.24 3.97
N ASP A 173 17.01 0.83 5.20
CA ASP A 173 18.08 1.32 6.08
C ASP A 173 17.97 2.81 6.46
N ASP A 174 16.82 3.44 6.20
CA ASP A 174 16.53 4.80 6.67
C ASP A 174 16.07 4.73 8.14
N ILE A 175 17.01 4.94 9.06
CA ILE A 175 16.77 4.88 10.50
C ILE A 175 15.72 5.93 10.92
N GLU A 176 15.81 7.15 10.36
CA GLU A 176 14.87 8.22 10.70
C GLU A 176 13.45 7.88 10.27
N LEU A 177 13.28 7.23 9.11
CA LEU A 177 11.99 6.74 8.65
C LEU A 177 11.50 5.57 9.51
N ALA A 178 12.37 4.63 9.87
CA ALA A 178 12.03 3.48 10.72
C ALA A 178 11.54 3.91 12.12
N GLU A 179 12.15 4.93 12.72
CA GLU A 179 11.72 5.47 14.02
C GLU A 179 10.27 6.01 14.02
N HIS A 180 9.66 6.17 12.85
CA HIS A 180 8.28 6.61 12.68
C HIS A 180 7.35 5.51 12.18
N GLY A 181 7.81 4.27 12.16
CA GLY A 181 7.05 3.11 11.69
C GLY A 181 6.01 2.59 12.67
N ILE A 182 5.27 1.58 12.20
CA ILE A 182 4.28 0.85 12.97
C ILE A 182 4.73 -0.60 13.11
N ILE A 183 4.82 -1.09 14.33
CA ILE A 183 5.02 -2.51 14.65
C ILE A 183 3.68 -3.09 15.10
N TYR A 184 3.21 -4.08 14.37
CA TYR A 184 1.99 -4.82 14.66
C TYR A 184 2.32 -6.20 15.21
N ILE A 185 1.82 -6.52 16.41
CA ILE A 185 2.04 -7.81 17.07
C ILE A 185 0.70 -8.54 17.15
N ASP A 186 0.61 -9.65 16.43
CA ASP A 186 -0.58 -10.51 16.41
C ASP A 186 -0.53 -11.56 17.55
N GLU A 187 -1.67 -12.13 17.87
CA GLU A 187 -1.85 -13.23 18.83
C GLU A 187 -1.32 -12.91 20.26
N ILE A 188 -1.42 -11.64 20.68
CA ILE A 188 -0.91 -11.20 21.99
C ILE A 188 -1.63 -11.91 23.15
N ASP A 189 -2.87 -12.34 22.99
CA ASP A 189 -3.62 -13.11 23.96
C ASP A 189 -2.97 -14.46 24.34
N LYS A 190 -2.10 -14.99 23.47
CA LYS A 190 -1.40 -16.26 23.68
C LYS A 190 -0.24 -16.17 24.67
N ILE A 191 0.29 -14.97 24.92
CA ILE A 191 1.33 -14.75 25.93
C ILE A 191 0.75 -14.40 27.32
N ALA A 192 -0.56 -14.38 27.47
CA ALA A 192 -1.17 -14.28 28.79
C ALA A 192 -0.92 -15.57 29.60
N SER A 193 -0.60 -15.42 30.89
CA SER A 193 -0.38 -16.55 31.80
C SER A 193 -1.68 -17.33 32.00
N SER A 194 -1.67 -18.63 31.77
CA SER A 194 -2.89 -19.43 31.99
C SER A 194 -3.12 -19.67 33.47
N ARG A 195 -4.37 -19.51 33.92
CA ARG A 195 -4.78 -19.72 35.32
C ARG A 195 -4.67 -21.15 35.82
N ASN A 196 -4.54 -22.12 34.93
CA ASN A 196 -4.60 -23.55 35.22
C ASN A 196 -3.22 -24.23 35.29
N ILE A 197 -2.12 -23.48 35.22
CA ILE A 197 -0.76 -24.05 35.35
C ILE A 197 -0.40 -24.03 36.84
N ILE A 198 -0.14 -25.21 37.43
CA ILE A 198 0.41 -25.38 38.77
C ILE A 198 1.90 -25.03 38.67
N GLY A 199 2.26 -23.77 38.94
CA GLY A 199 3.63 -23.25 38.92
C GLY A 199 3.76 -21.92 38.20
N PRO A 200 4.86 -21.17 38.37
CA PRO A 200 5.09 -19.92 37.65
C PRO A 200 5.32 -20.20 36.16
N ASP A 201 4.49 -19.63 35.30
CA ASP A 201 4.64 -19.68 33.84
C ASP A 201 5.71 -18.65 33.39
N VAL A 202 6.96 -19.02 33.58
CA VAL A 202 8.12 -18.13 33.36
C VAL A 202 8.27 -17.75 31.91
N SER A 203 7.86 -18.61 30.96
CA SER A 203 8.08 -18.37 29.54
C SER A 203 7.18 -17.29 28.96
N ARG A 204 5.91 -17.26 29.33
CA ARG A 204 4.93 -16.27 28.81
C ARG A 204 5.07 -14.91 29.48
N THR A 205 5.27 -14.86 30.79
CA THR A 205 5.58 -13.62 31.49
C THR A 205 6.90 -13.01 31.06
N GLY A 206 7.90 -13.83 30.70
CA GLY A 206 9.16 -13.37 30.16
C GLY A 206 9.02 -12.59 28.86
N VAL A 207 8.15 -13.05 27.95
CA VAL A 207 7.86 -12.31 26.69
C VAL A 207 7.16 -10.98 26.99
N GLN A 208 6.20 -10.94 27.94
CA GLN A 208 5.56 -9.67 28.34
C GLN A 208 6.61 -8.67 28.85
N ARG A 209 7.58 -9.11 29.66
CA ARG A 209 8.66 -8.25 30.17
C ARG A 209 9.65 -7.82 29.08
N ALA A 210 9.97 -8.71 28.15
CA ALA A 210 10.80 -8.36 26.99
C ALA A 210 10.16 -7.24 26.14
N LEU A 211 8.83 -7.29 25.97
CA LEU A 211 8.06 -6.26 25.28
C LEU A 211 8.02 -4.91 26.00
N LEU A 212 8.16 -4.87 27.33
CA LEU A 212 8.11 -3.60 28.09
C LEU A 212 9.15 -2.60 27.59
N LYS A 213 10.39 -3.05 27.33
CA LYS A 213 11.48 -2.18 26.91
C LYS A 213 11.15 -1.40 25.60
N PRO A 214 10.81 -2.04 24.47
CA PRO A 214 10.50 -1.34 23.23
C PRO A 214 9.17 -0.56 23.30
N LEU A 215 8.22 -0.98 24.18
CA LEU A 215 6.98 -0.23 24.40
C LEU A 215 7.21 1.11 25.09
N GLU A 216 8.28 1.23 25.85
CA GLU A 216 8.76 2.49 26.42
C GLU A 216 9.66 3.23 25.43
N GLU A 217 10.67 3.91 25.91
CA GLU A 217 11.70 4.55 25.10
C GLU A 217 13.01 3.78 25.30
N THR A 218 13.47 3.08 24.26
CA THR A 218 14.70 2.27 24.31
C THR A 218 15.48 2.47 23.02
N GLU A 219 16.80 2.48 23.14
CA GLU A 219 17.71 2.41 22.00
C GLU A 219 18.01 0.95 21.68
N VAL A 220 17.66 0.52 20.48
CA VAL A 220 17.92 -0.83 19.98
C VAL A 220 19.14 -0.79 19.05
N ASP A 221 20.16 -1.60 19.35
CA ASP A 221 21.31 -1.75 18.47
C ASP A 221 20.94 -2.58 17.23
N LEU A 222 21.22 -2.06 16.05
CA LEU A 222 20.95 -2.73 14.77
C LEU A 222 21.88 -3.91 14.51
N ARG A 223 22.98 -4.00 15.24
CA ARG A 223 23.92 -5.11 15.14
C ARG A 223 23.38 -6.31 15.88
N ASN A 224 23.17 -7.38 15.18
CA ASN A 224 22.88 -8.65 15.81
C ASN A 224 24.17 -9.22 16.38
N SER A 225 24.25 -9.32 17.72
CA SER A 225 25.44 -9.82 18.43
C SER A 225 25.79 -11.28 18.06
N TYR A 226 24.86 -11.97 17.42
CA TYR A 226 24.99 -13.37 17.00
C TYR A 226 25.31 -13.54 15.50
N ASP A 227 25.35 -12.45 14.69
CA ASP A 227 25.67 -12.53 13.28
C ASP A 227 27.19 -12.34 13.04
N PRO A 228 27.90 -13.39 12.57
CA PRO A 228 29.35 -13.31 12.31
C PRO A 228 29.72 -12.24 11.27
N ILE A 229 28.85 -11.98 10.30
CA ILE A 229 29.09 -10.99 9.24
C ILE A 229 29.06 -9.57 9.81
N SER A 230 28.08 -9.27 10.65
CA SER A 230 27.99 -7.99 11.36
C SER A 230 29.17 -7.75 12.29
N GLN A 231 29.70 -8.80 12.93
CA GLN A 231 30.90 -8.71 13.77
C GLN A 231 32.16 -8.42 12.95
N LEU A 232 32.33 -9.07 11.81
CA LEU A 232 33.47 -8.83 10.90
C LEU A 232 33.46 -7.40 10.35
N GLN A 233 32.31 -6.92 9.90
CA GLN A 233 32.14 -5.54 9.43
C GLN A 233 32.43 -4.52 10.54
N ALA A 234 32.03 -4.80 11.77
CA ALA A 234 32.32 -3.93 12.91
C ALA A 234 33.82 -3.85 13.23
N ILE A 235 34.53 -4.98 13.14
CA ILE A 235 35.97 -5.05 13.36
C ILE A 235 36.70 -4.31 12.23
N GLU A 236 36.28 -4.46 10.99
CA GLU A 236 36.89 -3.78 9.83
C GLU A 236 36.65 -2.25 9.90
N HIS A 237 35.46 -1.82 10.24
CA HIS A 237 35.13 -0.41 10.43
C HIS A 237 35.92 0.19 11.59
N TYR A 238 36.07 -0.54 12.70
CA TYR A 238 36.90 -0.11 13.84
C TYR A 238 38.39 0.05 13.46
N ARG A 239 38.92 -0.92 12.67
CA ARG A 239 40.29 -0.84 12.14
C ARG A 239 40.49 0.37 11.24
N ARG A 240 39.46 0.74 10.46
CA ARG A 240 39.56 1.83 9.48
C ARG A 240 39.36 3.22 10.08
N THR A 241 38.52 3.37 11.09
CA THR A 241 38.08 4.67 11.63
C THR A 241 38.51 4.92 13.06
N GLY A 242 38.96 3.91 13.80
CA GLY A 242 39.26 3.99 15.23
C GLY A 242 38.04 4.26 16.13
N ARG A 243 36.86 4.29 15.58
CA ARG A 243 35.61 4.57 16.31
C ARG A 243 34.63 3.42 16.14
N ARG A 244 33.93 3.03 17.23
CA ARG A 244 32.79 2.15 17.18
C ARG A 244 31.59 2.96 16.68
N GLU A 245 31.17 2.74 15.46
CA GLU A 245 29.90 3.29 14.96
C GLU A 245 28.76 2.50 15.60
N ARG A 246 28.00 3.12 16.49
CA ARG A 246 26.75 2.54 16.99
C ARG A 246 25.62 2.98 16.06
N ARG A 247 25.04 2.06 15.31
CA ARG A 247 23.77 2.27 14.61
C ARG A 247 22.65 1.85 15.56
N VAL A 248 22.00 2.81 16.17
CA VAL A 248 20.90 2.59 17.11
C VAL A 248 19.61 3.20 16.57
N VAL A 249 18.48 2.56 16.88
CA VAL A 249 17.13 3.03 16.60
C VAL A 249 16.45 3.34 17.92
N ASN A 250 15.88 4.53 18.03
CA ASN A 250 15.12 4.91 19.22
C ASN A 250 13.64 4.56 19.01
N THR A 251 13.10 3.69 19.88
CA THR A 251 11.71 3.23 19.81
C THR A 251 10.68 4.27 20.21
N ARG A 252 11.08 5.46 20.68
CA ARG A 252 10.21 6.50 21.24
C ARG A 252 9.01 6.86 20.36
N ASN A 253 9.23 7.00 19.05
CA ASN A 253 8.20 7.41 18.10
C ASN A 253 7.60 6.24 17.32
N ILE A 254 8.10 5.01 17.51
CA ILE A 254 7.52 3.80 16.93
C ILE A 254 6.18 3.53 17.61
N LEU A 255 5.13 3.32 16.81
CA LEU A 255 3.81 2.98 17.27
C LEU A 255 3.65 1.46 17.35
N PHE A 256 3.34 0.94 18.54
CA PHE A 256 3.05 -0.47 18.73
C PHE A 256 1.53 -0.69 18.74
N VAL A 257 1.08 -1.59 17.87
CA VAL A 257 -0.31 -2.04 17.81
C VAL A 257 -0.33 -3.54 18.03
N MET A 258 -1.04 -3.99 19.05
CA MET A 258 -1.15 -5.40 19.40
C MET A 258 -2.55 -5.90 19.12
N SER A 259 -2.70 -7.16 18.81
CA SER A 259 -4.01 -7.75 18.55
C SER A 259 -4.15 -9.15 19.10
N GLY A 260 -5.38 -9.50 19.50
CA GLY A 260 -5.72 -10.83 19.97
C GLY A 260 -7.21 -11.13 19.84
N ALA A 261 -7.57 -12.42 19.95
CA ALA A 261 -8.95 -12.87 19.92
C ALA A 261 -9.61 -12.83 21.29
N PHE A 262 -8.88 -13.10 22.35
CA PHE A 262 -9.31 -13.06 23.76
C PHE A 262 -10.57 -13.88 24.05
N PRO A 263 -10.61 -15.18 23.76
CA PRO A 263 -11.84 -15.99 23.79
C PRO A 263 -12.49 -16.06 25.18
N GLU A 264 -11.72 -16.04 26.27
CA GLU A 264 -12.23 -16.15 27.66
C GLU A 264 -12.56 -14.77 28.29
N LEU A 265 -12.20 -13.68 27.65
CA LEU A 265 -12.36 -12.32 28.18
C LEU A 265 -13.85 -11.92 28.37
N PRO A 266 -14.78 -12.27 27.47
CA PRO A 266 -16.20 -11.97 27.65
C PRO A 266 -16.75 -12.53 28.95
N GLU A 267 -16.36 -13.75 29.34
CA GLU A 267 -16.82 -14.38 30.58
C GLU A 267 -16.28 -13.65 31.82
N ILE A 268 -15.02 -13.21 31.77
CA ILE A 268 -14.42 -12.42 32.87
C ILE A 268 -15.21 -11.12 33.07
N ILE A 269 -15.51 -10.41 31.98
CA ILE A 269 -16.27 -9.16 32.04
C ILE A 269 -17.68 -9.39 32.53
N LYS A 270 -18.36 -10.42 32.05
CA LYS A 270 -19.71 -10.84 32.48
C LYS A 270 -19.74 -11.10 33.97
N ASN A 271 -18.74 -11.82 34.51
CA ASN A 271 -18.63 -12.11 35.93
C ASN A 271 -18.38 -10.84 36.78
N ARG A 272 -17.56 -9.91 36.27
CA ARG A 272 -17.36 -8.60 36.94
C ARG A 272 -18.65 -7.79 36.97
N MET A 273 -19.38 -7.73 35.85
CA MET A 273 -20.64 -6.97 35.77
C MET A 273 -21.74 -7.57 36.66
N LYS A 274 -21.83 -8.90 36.74
CA LYS A 274 -22.75 -9.58 37.68
C LYS A 274 -22.45 -9.26 39.14
N LYS A 275 -21.17 -9.24 39.54
CA LYS A 275 -20.76 -8.87 40.89
C LYS A 275 -21.08 -7.41 41.24
N GLN A 276 -21.05 -6.49 40.27
CA GLN A 276 -21.41 -5.09 40.46
C GLN A 276 -22.93 -4.85 40.49
N GLY A 277 -23.72 -5.75 39.87
CA GLY A 277 -25.19 -5.69 39.83
C GLY A 277 -25.92 -6.28 41.04
N ILE A 278 -25.22 -6.73 42.08
CA ILE A 278 -25.81 -7.19 43.36
C ILE A 278 -26.19 -5.95 44.21
N GLY A 279 -27.04 -5.09 43.66
CA GLY A 279 -27.67 -3.97 44.32
C GLY A 279 -28.86 -3.52 43.51
N PHE A 280 -30.05 -3.83 44.00
CA PHE A 280 -31.38 -3.38 43.54
C PHE A 280 -31.55 -3.00 42.02
N GLY A 281 -32.18 -3.87 41.24
CA GLY A 281 -32.92 -3.49 40.03
C GLY A 281 -32.23 -3.69 38.69
N ALA A 282 -31.18 -4.49 38.57
CA ALA A 282 -30.63 -4.80 37.23
C ALA A 282 -31.36 -6.01 36.60
N GLU A 283 -32.27 -5.76 35.69
CA GLU A 283 -32.71 -6.78 34.73
C GLU A 283 -31.49 -7.26 33.94
N ILE A 284 -31.03 -8.46 34.27
CA ILE A 284 -30.03 -9.18 33.44
C ILE A 284 -30.76 -9.66 32.21
N GLN A 285 -30.75 -8.84 31.14
CA GLN A 285 -31.11 -9.35 29.83
C GLN A 285 -30.09 -10.45 29.50
N SER A 286 -30.58 -11.68 29.49
CA SER A 286 -29.89 -12.84 28.97
C SER A 286 -29.79 -12.69 27.44
N LYS A 287 -28.87 -11.87 26.98
CA LYS A 287 -28.48 -11.90 25.57
C LYS A 287 -27.38 -12.93 25.42
N ASP A 288 -27.63 -13.94 24.61
CA ASP A 288 -26.72 -15.06 24.30
C ASP A 288 -25.45 -14.65 23.53
N ASN A 289 -25.17 -13.36 23.39
CA ASN A 289 -24.00 -12.84 22.69
C ASN A 289 -22.90 -12.41 23.67
N ASP A 290 -22.12 -13.37 24.13
CA ASP A 290 -20.98 -13.11 25.04
C ASP A 290 -19.98 -12.06 24.49
N ILE A 291 -19.89 -11.92 23.18
CA ILE A 291 -19.01 -10.97 22.48
C ILE A 291 -19.39 -9.49 22.76
N GLU A 292 -20.67 -9.18 23.02
CA GLU A 292 -21.09 -7.81 23.34
C GLU A 292 -20.45 -7.29 24.64
N TYR A 293 -20.08 -8.18 25.57
CA TYR A 293 -19.40 -7.79 26.81
C TYR A 293 -18.03 -7.19 26.57
N LEU A 294 -17.35 -7.52 25.44
CA LEU A 294 -16.03 -6.95 25.10
C LEU A 294 -16.06 -5.41 25.00
N LYS A 295 -17.22 -4.81 24.69
CA LYS A 295 -17.38 -3.34 24.64
C LYS A 295 -17.14 -2.66 26.01
N TYR A 296 -17.23 -3.42 27.09
CA TYR A 296 -17.05 -2.96 28.46
C TYR A 296 -15.72 -3.36 29.08
N VAL A 297 -14.74 -3.75 28.28
CA VAL A 297 -13.42 -4.17 28.72
C VAL A 297 -12.70 -3.06 29.49
N LYS A 298 -12.06 -3.43 30.61
CA LYS A 298 -11.23 -2.58 31.46
C LYS A 298 -9.84 -3.20 31.64
N ALA A 299 -8.87 -2.39 32.05
CA ALA A 299 -7.51 -2.85 32.31
C ALA A 299 -7.47 -4.02 33.35
N ASP A 300 -8.31 -3.96 34.39
CA ASP A 300 -8.37 -5.03 35.39
C ASP A 300 -8.88 -6.36 34.81
N ASP A 301 -9.74 -6.35 33.77
CA ASP A 301 -10.18 -7.58 33.12
C ASP A 301 -9.03 -8.26 32.38
N LEU A 302 -8.15 -7.47 31.75
CA LEU A 302 -6.94 -7.97 31.08
C LEU A 302 -5.90 -8.52 32.06
N VAL A 303 -5.77 -7.87 33.23
CA VAL A 303 -4.95 -8.41 34.34
C VAL A 303 -5.55 -9.73 34.83
N GLN A 304 -6.87 -9.80 34.96
CA GLN A 304 -7.55 -11.05 35.29
C GLN A 304 -7.42 -12.11 34.20
N TYR A 305 -7.28 -11.73 32.97
CA TYR A 305 -7.05 -12.64 31.83
C TYR A 305 -5.66 -13.29 31.87
N GLY A 306 -4.67 -12.64 32.51
CA GLY A 306 -3.32 -13.18 32.74
C GLY A 306 -2.18 -12.27 32.27
N PHE A 307 -2.47 -10.99 32.02
CA PHE A 307 -1.43 -10.01 31.70
C PHE A 307 -0.87 -9.36 32.98
N GLU A 308 0.42 -9.02 32.95
CA GLU A 308 1.03 -8.20 34.02
C GLU A 308 0.43 -6.78 34.00
N ARG A 309 0.16 -6.25 35.18
CA ARG A 309 -0.41 -4.89 35.31
C ARG A 309 0.47 -3.81 34.69
N GLU A 310 1.79 -4.00 34.77
CA GLU A 310 2.76 -3.09 34.19
C GLU A 310 2.67 -3.07 32.67
N PHE A 311 2.54 -4.25 32.05
CA PHE A 311 2.37 -4.40 30.61
C PHE A 311 1.10 -3.69 30.09
N ILE A 312 -0.03 -3.91 30.76
CA ILE A 312 -1.29 -3.23 30.39
C ILE A 312 -1.19 -1.72 30.57
N GLY A 313 -0.46 -1.26 31.62
CA GLY A 313 -0.20 0.17 31.85
C GLY A 313 0.52 0.88 30.70
N ARG A 314 1.23 0.13 29.82
CA ARG A 314 1.92 0.66 28.62
C ARG A 314 1.06 0.65 27.35
N ILE A 315 -0.17 0.15 27.44
CA ILE A 315 -1.12 0.06 26.33
C ILE A 315 -2.41 0.82 26.70
N PRO A 316 -2.38 2.16 26.65
CA PRO A 316 -3.48 2.99 27.16
C PRO A 316 -4.71 3.00 26.26
N VAL A 317 -4.62 2.48 25.04
CA VAL A 317 -5.70 2.53 24.05
C VAL A 317 -6.19 1.12 23.77
N ILE A 318 -7.47 0.87 24.01
CA ILE A 318 -8.12 -0.40 23.67
C ILE A 318 -9.21 -0.12 22.64
N ALA A 319 -9.20 -0.86 21.53
CA ALA A 319 -10.23 -0.82 20.52
C ALA A 319 -10.77 -2.23 20.30
N VAL A 320 -12.09 -2.36 20.39
CA VAL A 320 -12.80 -3.62 20.22
C VAL A 320 -13.43 -3.65 18.83
N LEU A 321 -13.24 -4.78 18.14
CA LEU A 321 -13.85 -5.05 16.84
C LEU A 321 -15.03 -5.99 17.02
N ASP A 322 -16.12 -5.65 16.37
CA ASP A 322 -17.35 -6.44 16.40
C ASP A 322 -17.25 -7.67 15.48
N PRO A 323 -17.94 -8.77 15.78
CA PRO A 323 -18.06 -9.92 14.87
C PRO A 323 -18.75 -9.50 13.58
N LEU A 324 -18.40 -10.20 12.50
CA LEU A 324 -19.05 -10.00 11.19
C LEU A 324 -20.26 -10.91 11.07
N GLU A 325 -21.37 -10.34 10.62
CA GLU A 325 -22.61 -11.03 10.28
C GLU A 325 -22.64 -11.38 8.79
N GLU A 326 -23.64 -12.16 8.36
CA GLU A 326 -23.78 -12.55 6.95
C GLU A 326 -23.86 -11.33 6.02
N GLU A 327 -24.63 -10.31 6.40
CA GLU A 327 -24.78 -9.09 5.61
C GLU A 327 -23.45 -8.30 5.55
N ASP A 328 -22.69 -8.27 6.65
CA ASP A 328 -21.36 -7.64 6.64
C ASP A 328 -20.40 -8.36 5.65
N LEU A 329 -20.43 -9.69 5.61
CA LEU A 329 -19.62 -10.50 4.70
C LEU A 329 -20.01 -10.27 3.23
N TYR A 330 -21.33 -10.13 2.97
CA TYR A 330 -21.84 -9.78 1.64
C TYR A 330 -21.38 -8.35 1.23
N GLU A 331 -21.52 -7.36 2.12
CA GLU A 331 -21.03 -6.00 1.85
C GLU A 331 -19.52 -5.95 1.62
N ILE A 332 -18.74 -6.79 2.32
CA ILE A 332 -17.31 -6.95 2.06
C ILE A 332 -17.07 -7.41 0.61
N LEU A 333 -17.76 -8.43 0.13
CA LEU A 333 -17.60 -8.92 -1.25
C LEU A 333 -18.06 -7.91 -2.30
N ARG A 334 -19.12 -7.15 -2.00
CA ARG A 334 -19.67 -6.12 -2.87
C ARG A 334 -18.81 -4.85 -2.96
N ASN A 335 -17.92 -4.65 -1.99
CA ASN A 335 -17.07 -3.47 -1.98
C ASN A 335 -16.05 -3.54 -3.14
N PRO A 336 -16.03 -2.58 -4.08
CA PRO A 336 -15.12 -2.59 -5.22
C PRO A 336 -13.64 -2.44 -4.82
N ASN A 337 -13.36 -1.95 -3.62
CA ASN A 337 -11.99 -1.85 -3.09
C ASN A 337 -11.56 -3.12 -2.33
N ASN A 338 -12.39 -4.17 -2.36
CA ASN A 338 -12.08 -5.41 -1.67
C ASN A 338 -11.03 -6.22 -2.44
N PRO A 339 -9.90 -6.56 -1.82
CA PRO A 339 -8.84 -7.32 -2.49
C PRO A 339 -9.23 -8.76 -2.84
N ILE A 340 -10.29 -9.35 -2.22
CA ILE A 340 -10.69 -10.74 -2.47
C ILE A 340 -11.22 -10.90 -3.90
N ILE A 341 -12.22 -10.09 -4.26
CA ILE A 341 -12.83 -10.14 -5.60
C ILE A 341 -11.93 -9.51 -6.65
N THR A 342 -11.32 -8.35 -6.34
CA THR A 342 -10.41 -7.67 -7.29
C THR A 342 -9.18 -8.50 -7.58
N GLY A 343 -8.56 -9.13 -6.57
CA GLY A 343 -7.42 -10.02 -6.77
C GLY A 343 -7.77 -11.21 -7.66
N LYS A 344 -8.92 -11.84 -7.45
CA LYS A 344 -9.35 -12.93 -8.34
C LYS A 344 -9.65 -12.47 -9.77
N LYS A 345 -10.25 -11.31 -9.94
CA LYS A 345 -10.40 -10.71 -11.28
C LYS A 345 -9.04 -10.45 -11.95
N GLU A 346 -8.02 -10.02 -11.18
CA GLU A 346 -6.65 -9.84 -11.68
C GLU A 346 -6.00 -11.17 -12.06
N ASP A 347 -6.13 -12.22 -11.25
CA ASP A 347 -5.60 -13.56 -11.55
C ASP A 347 -6.11 -14.06 -12.92
N PHE A 348 -7.41 -13.95 -13.18
CA PHE A 348 -7.99 -14.33 -14.47
C PHE A 348 -7.60 -13.39 -15.62
N ARG A 349 -7.45 -12.08 -15.36
CA ARG A 349 -7.00 -11.12 -16.37
C ARG A 349 -5.59 -11.41 -16.88
N CYS A 350 -4.70 -11.99 -16.06
CA CYS A 350 -3.38 -12.44 -16.51
C CYS A 350 -3.47 -13.43 -17.70
N TYR A 351 -4.60 -14.13 -17.82
CA TYR A 351 -4.89 -15.04 -18.94
C TYR A 351 -5.84 -14.43 -20.00
N GLY A 352 -6.14 -13.15 -19.88
CA GLY A 352 -7.07 -12.44 -20.77
C GLY A 352 -8.54 -12.84 -20.57
N ILE A 353 -8.91 -13.33 -19.37
CA ILE A 353 -10.27 -13.74 -19.01
C ILE A 353 -10.88 -12.68 -18.09
N ASP A 354 -12.02 -12.14 -18.45
CA ASP A 354 -12.78 -11.21 -17.61
C ASP A 354 -13.84 -11.94 -16.82
N VAL A 355 -13.84 -11.75 -15.48
CA VAL A 355 -14.74 -12.43 -14.54
C VAL A 355 -15.71 -11.42 -13.94
N VAL A 356 -16.99 -11.74 -13.97
CA VAL A 356 -18.04 -10.97 -13.29
C VAL A 356 -18.81 -11.86 -12.32
N PHE A 357 -19.26 -11.27 -11.22
CA PHE A 357 -20.01 -11.96 -10.18
C PHE A 357 -21.44 -11.43 -10.15
N GLN A 358 -22.40 -12.34 -10.22
CA GLN A 358 -23.81 -12.03 -10.00
C GLN A 358 -24.04 -11.72 -8.51
N ASP A 359 -24.96 -10.83 -8.19
CA ASP A 359 -25.23 -10.41 -6.80
C ASP A 359 -25.69 -11.60 -5.93
N GLU A 360 -26.52 -12.49 -6.48
CA GLU A 360 -26.96 -13.71 -5.82
C GLU A 360 -25.81 -14.70 -5.53
N ALA A 361 -24.78 -14.70 -6.37
CA ALA A 361 -23.57 -15.49 -6.13
C ALA A 361 -22.78 -14.93 -4.93
N LEU A 362 -22.64 -13.60 -4.85
CA LEU A 362 -21.97 -12.95 -3.71
C LEU A 362 -22.70 -13.21 -2.40
N ARG A 363 -24.04 -13.17 -2.40
CA ARG A 363 -24.86 -13.52 -1.23
C ARG A 363 -24.69 -14.98 -0.81
N GLU A 364 -24.66 -15.90 -1.76
CA GLU A 364 -24.45 -17.33 -1.45
C GLU A 364 -23.05 -17.60 -0.91
N ILE A 365 -22.01 -16.92 -1.45
CA ILE A 365 -20.64 -16.98 -0.91
C ILE A 365 -20.62 -16.44 0.53
N ALA A 366 -21.25 -15.30 0.80
CA ALA A 366 -21.32 -14.71 2.14
C ALA A 366 -22.01 -15.64 3.14
N ARG A 367 -23.14 -16.28 2.73
CA ARG A 367 -23.86 -17.25 3.53
C ARG A 367 -22.99 -18.46 3.89
N LEU A 368 -22.28 -19.03 2.92
CA LEU A 368 -21.36 -20.14 3.16
C LEU A 368 -20.22 -19.74 4.10
N ALA A 369 -19.67 -18.53 3.93
CA ALA A 369 -18.59 -18.02 4.78
C ALA A 369 -19.06 -17.76 6.23
N TYR A 370 -20.29 -17.29 6.41
CA TYR A 370 -20.88 -17.13 7.73
C TYR A 370 -21.05 -18.47 8.45
N MET A 371 -21.49 -19.51 7.72
CA MET A 371 -21.62 -20.88 8.27
C MET A 371 -20.27 -21.49 8.67
N GLU A 372 -19.17 -21.13 7.99
CA GLU A 372 -17.81 -21.59 8.32
C GLU A 372 -17.26 -20.93 9.60
N GLY A 373 -17.79 -19.77 10.00
CA GLY A 373 -17.52 -19.12 11.29
C GLY A 373 -16.12 -18.52 11.46
N THR A 374 -15.31 -18.41 10.39
CA THR A 374 -13.95 -17.82 10.45
C THR A 374 -13.88 -16.37 9.97
N GLY A 375 -15.05 -15.71 9.86
CA GLY A 375 -15.17 -14.32 9.43
C GLY A 375 -14.73 -14.12 7.97
N ALA A 376 -14.13 -12.97 7.65
CA ALA A 376 -13.70 -12.65 6.29
C ALA A 376 -12.61 -13.61 5.73
N ARG A 377 -11.95 -14.42 6.56
CA ARG A 377 -11.02 -15.45 6.08
C ARG A 377 -11.73 -16.55 5.30
N ALA A 378 -12.96 -16.91 5.73
CA ALA A 378 -13.79 -17.88 5.01
C ALA A 378 -14.11 -17.42 3.59
N LEU A 379 -14.30 -16.12 3.35
CA LEU A 379 -14.56 -15.60 2.01
C LEU A 379 -13.46 -15.96 1.02
N VAL A 380 -12.19 -15.83 1.44
CA VAL A 380 -11.04 -16.19 0.59
C VAL A 380 -11.07 -17.68 0.25
N SER A 381 -11.20 -18.53 1.27
CA SER A 381 -11.21 -20.00 1.09
C SER A 381 -12.35 -20.48 0.17
N ILE A 382 -13.52 -19.88 0.32
CA ILE A 382 -14.71 -20.27 -0.47
C ILE A 382 -14.56 -19.78 -1.91
N VAL A 383 -14.16 -18.53 -2.12
CA VAL A 383 -13.94 -17.99 -3.48
C VAL A 383 -12.86 -18.80 -4.21
N GLU A 384 -11.77 -19.14 -3.54
CA GLU A 384 -10.75 -20.04 -4.09
C GLU A 384 -11.33 -21.39 -4.50
N LYS A 385 -12.04 -22.05 -3.60
CA LYS A 385 -12.63 -23.37 -3.85
C LYS A 385 -13.58 -23.37 -5.05
N ILE A 386 -14.34 -22.31 -5.25
CA ILE A 386 -15.26 -22.15 -6.38
C ILE A 386 -14.48 -21.93 -7.69
N LEU A 387 -13.44 -21.10 -7.67
CA LEU A 387 -12.78 -20.63 -8.89
C LEU A 387 -11.63 -21.51 -9.37
N ILE A 388 -11.00 -22.32 -8.51
CA ILE A 388 -9.88 -23.22 -8.88
C ILE A 388 -10.18 -24.08 -10.12
N PRO A 389 -11.35 -24.76 -10.28
CA PRO A 389 -11.63 -25.54 -11.49
C PRO A 389 -11.59 -24.70 -12.76
N PHE A 390 -12.08 -23.46 -12.70
CA PHE A 390 -12.09 -22.53 -13.83
C PHE A 390 -10.71 -21.97 -14.12
N GLU A 391 -9.97 -21.55 -13.10
CA GLU A 391 -8.61 -21.04 -13.21
C GLU A 391 -7.64 -22.06 -13.81
N LYS A 392 -7.84 -23.35 -13.49
CA LYS A 392 -7.05 -24.45 -14.06
C LYS A 392 -7.38 -24.68 -15.53
N THR A 393 -8.64 -24.57 -15.94
CA THR A 393 -9.11 -25.09 -17.24
C THR A 393 -9.24 -24.01 -18.30
N LEU A 394 -9.80 -22.83 -17.95
CA LEU A 394 -10.11 -21.77 -18.92
C LEU A 394 -8.91 -21.17 -19.65
N PRO A 395 -7.72 -21.03 -19.04
CA PRO A 395 -6.55 -20.51 -19.75
C PRO A 395 -6.16 -21.32 -21.02
N SER A 396 -6.49 -22.60 -21.04
CA SER A 396 -6.25 -23.52 -22.18
C SER A 396 -7.38 -23.50 -23.22
N THR A 397 -8.35 -22.61 -23.10
CA THR A 397 -9.51 -22.48 -23.98
C THR A 397 -9.58 -21.11 -24.64
N GLU A 398 -10.45 -20.94 -25.62
CA GLU A 398 -10.72 -19.64 -26.24
C GLU A 398 -11.74 -18.78 -25.46
N ILE A 399 -12.23 -19.26 -24.31
CA ILE A 399 -13.22 -18.57 -23.48
C ILE A 399 -12.57 -17.39 -22.78
N LYS A 400 -13.07 -16.18 -23.03
CA LYS A 400 -12.53 -14.92 -22.47
C LYS A 400 -13.46 -14.28 -21.42
N THR A 401 -14.61 -14.88 -21.13
CA THR A 401 -15.59 -14.34 -20.18
C THR A 401 -16.10 -15.42 -19.26
N LEU A 402 -16.12 -15.14 -17.95
CA LEU A 402 -16.69 -16.00 -16.92
C LEU A 402 -17.74 -15.22 -16.11
N VAL A 403 -18.94 -15.76 -16.01
CA VAL A 403 -20.00 -15.25 -15.13
C VAL A 403 -20.16 -16.23 -13.97
N VAL A 404 -19.89 -15.75 -12.77
CA VAL A 404 -20.10 -16.54 -11.54
C VAL A 404 -21.53 -16.31 -11.08
N THR A 405 -22.36 -17.34 -11.22
CA THR A 405 -23.77 -17.36 -10.80
C THR A 405 -23.94 -18.12 -9.49
N LYS A 406 -25.15 -18.09 -8.93
CA LYS A 406 -25.49 -18.89 -7.74
C LYS A 406 -25.32 -20.39 -7.98
N GLU A 407 -25.61 -20.87 -9.20
CA GLU A 407 -25.40 -22.27 -9.60
C GLU A 407 -23.91 -22.60 -9.64
N THR A 408 -23.07 -21.69 -10.14
CA THR A 408 -21.60 -21.82 -10.15
C THR A 408 -21.04 -21.98 -8.74
N VAL A 409 -21.62 -21.28 -7.75
CA VAL A 409 -21.21 -21.39 -6.34
C VAL A 409 -21.58 -22.76 -5.76
N LYS A 410 -22.74 -23.30 -6.12
CA LYS A 410 -23.24 -24.59 -5.60
C LYS A 410 -22.56 -25.78 -6.24
N ASP A 411 -22.37 -25.75 -7.55
CA ASP A 411 -21.73 -26.81 -8.34
C ASP A 411 -20.73 -26.22 -9.35
N PRO A 412 -19.50 -25.95 -8.91
CA PRO A 412 -18.47 -25.38 -9.79
C PRO A 412 -18.09 -26.29 -10.96
N GLU A 413 -18.01 -27.61 -10.72
CA GLU A 413 -17.62 -28.57 -11.76
C GLU A 413 -18.69 -28.76 -12.83
N GLY A 414 -19.97 -28.84 -12.44
CA GLY A 414 -21.09 -28.92 -13.36
C GLY A 414 -21.23 -27.64 -14.21
N SER A 415 -21.06 -26.49 -13.58
CA SER A 415 -21.05 -25.18 -14.27
C SER A 415 -19.89 -25.05 -15.26
N LEU A 416 -18.71 -25.53 -14.92
CA LEU A 416 -17.57 -25.57 -15.83
C LEU A 416 -17.85 -26.46 -17.06
N LYS A 417 -18.41 -27.67 -16.86
CA LYS A 417 -18.78 -28.55 -17.98
C LYS A 417 -19.79 -27.90 -18.92
N THR A 418 -20.81 -27.24 -18.35
CA THR A 418 -21.80 -26.49 -19.13
C THR A 418 -21.18 -25.33 -19.90
N LEU A 419 -20.24 -24.59 -19.29
CA LEU A 419 -19.51 -23.51 -19.93
C LEU A 419 -18.66 -24.02 -21.11
N LEU A 420 -17.97 -25.13 -20.94
CA LEU A 420 -17.14 -25.74 -22.00
C LEU A 420 -17.99 -26.32 -23.14
N ALA A 421 -19.17 -26.86 -22.83
CA ALA A 421 -20.08 -27.39 -23.85
C ALA A 421 -20.73 -26.29 -24.70
N ASN A 422 -21.01 -25.11 -24.12
CA ASN A 422 -21.63 -23.98 -24.83
C ASN A 422 -20.88 -22.66 -24.50
N PRO A 423 -19.72 -22.38 -25.12
CA PRO A 423 -18.91 -21.20 -24.83
C PRO A 423 -19.60 -19.87 -25.14
N HIS A 424 -20.50 -19.83 -26.13
CA HIS A 424 -21.18 -18.61 -26.62
C HIS A 424 -22.69 -18.59 -26.31
N ASP A 425 -23.07 -19.12 -25.14
CA ASP A 425 -24.47 -19.06 -24.71
C ASP A 425 -24.98 -17.60 -24.67
N PRO A 426 -26.07 -17.29 -25.42
CA PRO A 426 -26.61 -15.94 -25.53
C PRO A 426 -27.07 -15.36 -24.21
N ASP A 427 -27.71 -16.19 -23.37
CA ASP A 427 -28.29 -15.78 -22.09
C ASP A 427 -27.17 -15.41 -21.10
N ARG A 428 -26.11 -16.21 -21.06
CA ARG A 428 -24.91 -15.91 -20.26
C ARG A 428 -24.21 -14.63 -20.73
N MET A 429 -24.11 -14.42 -22.04
CA MET A 429 -23.50 -13.20 -22.60
C MET A 429 -24.36 -11.96 -22.34
N ALA A 430 -25.67 -12.10 -22.35
CA ALA A 430 -26.59 -11.02 -21.96
C ALA A 430 -26.43 -10.67 -20.47
N LEU A 431 -26.37 -11.69 -19.61
CA LEU A 431 -26.14 -11.52 -18.17
C LEU A 431 -24.75 -10.86 -17.90
N TYR A 432 -23.71 -11.30 -18.59
CA TYR A 432 -22.38 -10.68 -18.50
C TYR A 432 -22.44 -9.17 -18.81
N ARG A 433 -23.09 -8.79 -19.90
CA ARG A 433 -23.22 -7.38 -20.31
C ARG A 433 -24.04 -6.57 -19.28
N SER A 434 -25.09 -7.13 -18.74
CA SER A 434 -25.90 -6.47 -17.71
C SER A 434 -25.07 -6.18 -16.46
N ILE A 435 -24.38 -7.19 -15.91
CA ILE A 435 -23.55 -7.02 -14.70
C ILE A 435 -22.43 -6.01 -14.96
N LYS A 436 -21.79 -6.07 -16.12
CA LYS A 436 -20.70 -5.13 -16.48
C LYS A 436 -21.20 -3.69 -16.56
N ASN A 437 -22.41 -3.48 -17.11
CA ASN A 437 -23.03 -2.16 -17.17
C ASN A 437 -23.40 -1.65 -15.76
N GLU A 438 -23.90 -2.51 -14.89
CA GLU A 438 -24.18 -2.14 -13.50
C GLU A 438 -22.91 -1.78 -12.73
N GLU A 439 -21.84 -2.55 -12.90
CA GLU A 439 -20.54 -2.21 -12.32
C GLU A 439 -20.06 -0.83 -12.81
N ARG A 440 -20.17 -0.56 -14.11
CA ARG A 440 -19.79 0.73 -14.71
C ARG A 440 -20.63 1.88 -14.14
N CYS A 441 -21.95 1.71 -13.99
CA CYS A 441 -22.81 2.73 -13.40
C CYS A 441 -22.42 3.03 -11.95
N ARG A 442 -22.17 2.01 -11.13
CA ARG A 442 -21.72 2.17 -9.73
C ARG A 442 -20.38 2.93 -9.64
N VAL A 443 -19.45 2.59 -10.51
CA VAL A 443 -18.13 3.28 -10.57
C VAL A 443 -18.33 4.73 -10.99
N ARG A 444 -19.19 5.01 -11.98
CA ARG A 444 -19.51 6.36 -12.43
C ARG A 444 -20.10 7.24 -11.31
N GLU A 445 -21.07 6.73 -10.56
CA GLU A 445 -21.67 7.43 -9.44
C GLU A 445 -20.64 7.78 -8.35
N LYS A 446 -19.81 6.82 -7.97
CA LYS A 446 -18.73 7.03 -7.01
C LYS A 446 -17.68 8.02 -7.51
N SER A 447 -17.32 7.96 -8.79
CA SER A 447 -16.38 8.88 -9.41
C SER A 447 -16.91 10.31 -9.42
N ALA A 448 -18.19 10.50 -9.76
CA ALA A 448 -18.83 11.81 -9.77
C ALA A 448 -18.80 12.50 -8.40
N GLN A 449 -19.04 11.75 -7.31
CA GLN A 449 -18.97 12.28 -5.94
C GLN A 449 -17.54 12.73 -5.55
N LYS A 450 -16.51 12.12 -6.12
CA LYS A 450 -15.10 12.41 -5.80
C LYS A 450 -14.52 13.54 -6.65
N VAL A 451 -15.08 13.82 -7.81
CA VAL A 451 -14.58 14.88 -8.71
C VAL A 451 -14.44 16.21 -7.99
N GLU A 452 -15.41 16.62 -7.18
CA GLU A 452 -15.36 17.89 -6.44
C GLU A 452 -14.15 17.96 -5.49
N PHE A 453 -13.82 16.84 -4.84
CA PHE A 453 -12.63 16.74 -3.98
C PHE A 453 -11.34 16.92 -4.81
N TYR A 454 -11.25 16.27 -5.98
CA TYR A 454 -10.05 16.33 -6.82
C TYR A 454 -9.88 17.69 -7.50
N VAL A 455 -10.98 18.35 -7.90
CA VAL A 455 -10.95 19.73 -8.42
C VAL A 455 -10.40 20.70 -7.38
N ARG A 456 -10.74 20.51 -6.10
CA ARG A 456 -10.17 21.33 -5.01
C ARG A 456 -8.72 21.02 -4.70
N LYS A 457 -8.30 19.77 -4.90
CA LYS A 457 -6.93 19.29 -4.58
C LYS A 457 -5.93 19.64 -5.66
N TYR A 458 -6.33 19.60 -6.93
CA TYR A 458 -5.46 19.78 -8.08
C TYR A 458 -5.99 20.89 -9.01
N PRO A 459 -5.11 21.70 -9.63
CA PRO A 459 -5.49 22.69 -10.63
C PRO A 459 -5.77 22.03 -11.99
N ILE A 460 -6.74 21.12 -12.04
CA ILE A 460 -7.12 20.36 -13.24
C ILE A 460 -8.60 20.53 -13.54
N ILE A 461 -8.94 20.61 -14.82
CA ILE A 461 -10.32 20.58 -15.30
C ILE A 461 -10.71 19.13 -15.56
N PHE A 462 -11.68 18.63 -14.82
CA PHE A 462 -12.27 17.31 -15.09
C PHE A 462 -13.46 17.46 -16.06
N THR A 463 -13.18 17.25 -17.33
CA THR A 463 -14.22 17.16 -18.36
C THR A 463 -15.02 15.85 -18.21
N PRO A 464 -16.28 15.76 -18.69
CA PRO A 464 -17.02 14.50 -18.73
C PRO A 464 -16.26 13.38 -19.44
N ALA A 465 -15.54 13.70 -20.53
CA ALA A 465 -14.72 12.74 -21.26
C ALA A 465 -13.57 12.19 -20.42
N ARG A 466 -12.90 13.05 -19.64
CA ARG A 466 -11.81 12.66 -18.72
C ARG A 466 -12.30 11.78 -17.58
N ILE A 467 -13.51 12.01 -17.08
CA ILE A 467 -14.14 11.14 -16.07
C ILE A 467 -14.42 9.76 -16.68
N GLU A 468 -14.97 9.70 -17.90
CA GLU A 468 -15.19 8.42 -18.59
C GLU A 468 -13.87 7.69 -18.86
N LEU A 469 -12.79 8.39 -19.24
CA LEU A 469 -11.45 7.80 -19.39
C LEU A 469 -10.99 7.13 -18.08
N VAL A 470 -11.18 7.79 -16.92
CA VAL A 470 -10.84 7.20 -15.62
C VAL A 470 -11.66 5.94 -15.35
N ILE A 471 -12.97 5.98 -15.65
CA ILE A 471 -13.87 4.83 -15.46
C ILE A 471 -13.45 3.68 -16.38
N ASP A 472 -13.24 3.93 -17.66
CA ASP A 472 -12.86 2.92 -18.64
C ASP A 472 -11.51 2.29 -18.29
N TYR A 473 -10.54 3.10 -17.86
CA TYR A 473 -9.25 2.61 -17.43
C TYR A 473 -9.34 1.76 -16.14
N HIS A 474 -10.17 2.17 -15.17
CA HIS A 474 -10.48 1.36 -13.99
C HIS A 474 -11.12 0.01 -14.38
N MET A 475 -12.13 0.04 -15.25
CA MET A 475 -12.82 -1.18 -15.71
C MET A 475 -11.89 -2.14 -16.47
N LYS A 476 -10.89 -1.60 -17.18
CA LYS A 476 -9.89 -2.38 -17.93
C LYS A 476 -8.81 -2.95 -17.01
N THR A 477 -8.30 -2.17 -16.06
CA THR A 477 -7.11 -2.51 -15.27
C THR A 477 -7.42 -3.00 -13.86
N GLY A 478 -8.56 -2.61 -13.27
CA GLY A 478 -8.89 -2.87 -11.86
C GLY A 478 -8.18 -1.94 -10.86
N ILE A 479 -7.33 -1.02 -11.34
CA ILE A 479 -6.64 -0.05 -10.47
C ILE A 479 -7.69 0.82 -9.75
N PRO A 480 -7.56 1.07 -8.44
CA PRO A 480 -8.49 1.92 -7.71
C PRO A 480 -8.67 3.30 -8.36
N VAL A 481 -9.91 3.74 -8.47
CA VAL A 481 -10.28 5.00 -9.14
C VAL A 481 -9.50 6.20 -8.58
N GLU A 482 -9.23 6.21 -7.27
CA GLU A 482 -8.45 7.26 -6.61
C GLU A 482 -7.02 7.36 -7.13
N LYS A 483 -6.37 6.22 -7.32
CA LYS A 483 -5.00 6.18 -7.86
C LYS A 483 -4.97 6.68 -9.30
N ILE A 484 -6.00 6.33 -10.09
CA ILE A 484 -6.11 6.81 -11.48
C ILE A 484 -6.35 8.33 -11.51
N PHE A 485 -7.19 8.87 -10.62
CA PHE A 485 -7.38 10.33 -10.52
C PHE A 485 -6.08 11.06 -10.16
N ASP A 486 -5.33 10.54 -9.18
CA ASP A 486 -4.04 11.12 -8.78
C ASP A 486 -3.03 11.07 -9.94
N GLU A 487 -2.97 9.98 -10.69
CA GLU A 487 -2.11 9.81 -11.86
C GLU A 487 -2.51 10.73 -13.02
N VAL A 488 -3.80 10.79 -13.35
CA VAL A 488 -4.35 11.70 -14.38
C VAL A 488 -4.02 13.15 -14.05
N ALA A 489 -4.13 13.54 -12.78
CA ALA A 489 -3.78 14.90 -12.35
C ALA A 489 -2.28 15.18 -12.51
N LEU A 490 -1.43 14.20 -12.23
CA LEU A 490 0.02 14.29 -12.43
C LEU A 490 0.36 14.45 -13.91
N LEU A 491 -0.20 13.59 -14.77
CA LEU A 491 0.02 13.61 -16.22
C LEU A 491 -0.48 14.93 -16.85
N TYR A 492 -1.65 15.41 -16.43
CA TYR A 492 -2.18 16.71 -16.86
C TYR A 492 -1.20 17.86 -16.55
N ASN A 493 -0.67 17.88 -15.33
CA ASN A 493 0.29 18.90 -14.92
C ASN A 493 1.59 18.82 -15.74
N GLN A 494 2.07 17.62 -16.06
CA GLN A 494 3.24 17.43 -16.94
C GLN A 494 3.02 18.01 -18.33
N ILE A 495 1.80 17.88 -18.90
CA ILE A 495 1.45 18.47 -20.19
C ILE A 495 1.53 20.00 -20.12
N ARG A 496 0.95 20.61 -19.08
CA ARG A 496 0.98 22.08 -18.90
C ARG A 496 2.39 22.62 -18.68
N ILE A 497 3.24 21.90 -17.98
CA ILE A 497 4.66 22.25 -17.84
C ILE A 497 5.35 22.14 -19.21
N PHE A 498 5.09 21.09 -19.98
CA PHE A 498 5.67 20.94 -21.30
C PHE A 498 5.28 22.08 -22.26
N GLU A 499 4.02 22.54 -22.26
CA GLU A 499 3.57 23.69 -23.06
C GLU A 499 4.37 24.97 -22.71
N SER A 500 4.64 25.19 -21.41
CA SER A 500 5.45 26.32 -20.95
C SER A 500 6.93 26.20 -21.35
N ASP A 501 7.53 25.02 -21.15
CA ASP A 501 8.92 24.73 -21.51
C ASP A 501 9.14 24.83 -23.02
N PHE A 502 8.16 24.43 -23.82
CA PHE A 502 8.22 24.52 -25.28
C PHE A 502 8.28 25.98 -25.73
N TYR A 503 7.45 26.85 -25.13
CA TYR A 503 7.48 28.28 -25.39
C TYR A 503 8.86 28.90 -25.05
N GLU A 504 9.42 28.55 -23.90
CA GLU A 504 10.73 29.08 -23.48
C GLU A 504 11.87 28.67 -24.41
N ARG A 505 11.82 27.46 -25.00
CA ARG A 505 12.86 26.93 -25.87
C ARG A 505 12.76 27.37 -27.34
N HIS A 506 11.53 27.43 -27.84
CA HIS A 506 11.29 27.59 -29.29
C HIS A 506 10.65 28.94 -29.65
N GLY A 507 10.13 29.68 -28.65
CA GLY A 507 9.45 30.97 -28.85
C GLY A 507 8.02 30.85 -29.39
N PHE A 508 7.51 29.64 -29.60
CA PHE A 508 6.14 29.36 -30.04
C PHE A 508 5.28 28.91 -28.88
N LYS A 509 4.10 29.52 -28.75
CA LYS A 509 3.13 29.09 -27.75
C LYS A 509 2.27 27.97 -28.34
N ILE A 510 2.43 26.77 -27.82
CA ILE A 510 1.55 25.63 -28.12
C ILE A 510 0.54 25.45 -26.99
N THR A 511 -0.66 25.02 -27.34
CA THR A 511 -1.72 24.67 -26.39
C THR A 511 -2.48 23.49 -26.92
N PHE A 512 -2.50 22.39 -26.17
CA PHE A 512 -3.30 21.22 -26.52
C PHE A 512 -4.76 21.45 -26.14
N THR A 513 -5.69 21.07 -27.03
CA THR A 513 -7.12 21.05 -26.72
C THR A 513 -7.41 20.00 -25.65
N GLU A 514 -8.54 20.09 -24.93
CA GLU A 514 -8.83 19.14 -23.85
C GLU A 514 -8.99 17.69 -24.31
N ASP A 515 -9.45 17.47 -25.54
CA ASP A 515 -9.51 16.16 -26.18
C ASP A 515 -8.12 15.62 -26.58
N ALA A 516 -7.20 16.51 -27.00
CA ALA A 516 -5.79 16.15 -27.24
C ALA A 516 -5.09 15.78 -25.91
N VAL A 517 -5.37 16.54 -24.84
CA VAL A 517 -4.85 16.25 -23.49
C VAL A 517 -5.33 14.88 -23.02
N ASP A 518 -6.61 14.56 -23.22
CA ASP A 518 -7.18 13.26 -22.84
C ASP A 518 -6.54 12.11 -23.62
N GLU A 519 -6.23 12.31 -24.92
CA GLU A 519 -5.52 11.32 -25.74
C GLU A 519 -4.07 11.10 -25.26
N ILE A 520 -3.33 12.19 -24.93
CA ILE A 520 -1.97 12.09 -24.38
C ILE A 520 -1.98 11.34 -23.04
N ILE A 521 -2.95 11.64 -22.17
CA ILE A 521 -3.11 10.95 -20.88
C ILE A 521 -3.37 9.46 -21.12
N LEU A 522 -4.27 9.11 -22.03
CA LEU A 522 -4.59 7.72 -22.35
C LEU A 522 -3.34 6.95 -22.84
N GLN A 523 -2.61 7.52 -23.78
CA GLN A 523 -1.37 6.91 -24.31
C GLN A 523 -0.30 6.78 -23.21
N ALA A 524 -0.16 7.77 -22.34
CA ALA A 524 0.79 7.71 -21.23
C ALA A 524 0.43 6.58 -20.23
N LEU A 525 -0.85 6.43 -19.89
CA LEU A 525 -1.35 5.35 -19.04
C LEU A 525 -1.19 3.96 -19.70
N GLU A 526 -1.46 3.83 -21.00
CA GLU A 526 -1.34 2.53 -21.69
C GLU A 526 0.10 2.08 -21.92
N ARG A 527 1.04 3.04 -22.11
CA ARG A 527 2.47 2.75 -22.33
C ARG A 527 3.28 2.76 -21.04
N ASP A 528 2.64 3.01 -19.88
CA ASP A 528 3.29 3.17 -18.57
C ASP A 528 4.47 4.17 -18.63
N THR A 529 4.20 5.35 -19.22
CA THR A 529 5.20 6.39 -19.41
C THR A 529 4.71 7.75 -18.91
N THR A 530 5.60 8.74 -18.89
CA THR A 530 5.22 10.10 -18.50
C THR A 530 4.62 10.86 -19.69
N ALA A 531 3.65 11.75 -19.44
CA ALA A 531 3.08 12.61 -20.48
C ALA A 531 4.14 13.48 -21.17
N ALA A 532 5.19 13.88 -20.45
CA ALA A 532 6.31 14.62 -21.01
C ALA A 532 7.11 13.84 -22.08
N VAL A 533 7.13 12.51 -22.02
CA VAL A 533 7.75 11.66 -23.07
C VAL A 533 6.87 11.68 -24.31
N ILE A 534 5.56 11.43 -24.16
CA ILE A 534 4.60 11.45 -25.27
C ILE A 534 4.59 12.83 -25.95
N CYS A 535 4.53 13.92 -25.17
CA CYS A 535 4.57 15.27 -25.73
C CYS A 535 5.86 15.54 -26.52
N ARG A 536 7.01 15.04 -26.08
CA ARG A 536 8.28 15.17 -26.81
C ARG A 536 8.31 14.36 -28.11
N GLU A 537 7.70 13.17 -28.11
CA GLU A 537 7.55 12.36 -29.31
C GLU A 537 6.68 13.08 -30.35
N ILE A 538 5.53 13.61 -29.93
CA ILE A 538 4.61 14.35 -30.79
C ILE A 538 5.25 15.62 -31.36
N ALA A 539 5.93 16.39 -30.51
CA ALA A 539 6.48 17.69 -30.88
C ALA A 539 7.88 17.63 -31.51
N ARG A 540 8.38 16.44 -31.85
CA ARG A 540 9.76 16.24 -32.31
C ARG A 540 10.14 17.11 -33.50
N ASP A 541 9.25 17.20 -34.47
CA ASP A 541 9.48 17.92 -35.75
C ASP A 541 8.64 19.20 -35.86
N PHE A 542 7.91 19.57 -34.80
CA PHE A 542 7.02 20.74 -34.80
C PHE A 542 7.77 22.07 -34.95
N ASP A 543 8.97 22.16 -34.37
CA ASP A 543 9.78 23.39 -34.43
C ASP A 543 10.02 23.87 -35.87
N TYR A 544 10.37 22.96 -36.78
CA TYR A 544 10.62 23.29 -38.18
C TYR A 544 9.34 23.73 -38.91
N ALA A 545 8.27 22.97 -38.78
CA ALA A 545 6.99 23.29 -39.38
C ALA A 545 6.39 24.61 -38.86
N MET A 546 6.46 24.85 -37.56
CA MET A 546 5.99 26.10 -36.95
C MET A 546 6.80 27.32 -37.38
N LYS A 547 8.12 27.18 -37.58
CA LYS A 547 8.94 28.24 -38.18
C LYS A 547 8.50 28.60 -39.61
N LEU A 548 8.26 27.61 -40.45
CA LEU A 548 7.76 27.83 -41.79
C LEU A 548 6.40 28.56 -41.83
N ILE A 549 5.51 28.19 -40.90
CA ILE A 549 4.20 28.81 -40.77
C ILE A 549 4.34 30.24 -40.24
N ALA A 550 5.16 30.47 -39.23
CA ALA A 550 5.40 31.77 -38.63
C ALA A 550 6.02 32.77 -39.62
N GLU A 551 7.00 32.34 -40.41
CA GLU A 551 7.61 33.16 -41.47
C GLU A 551 6.60 33.62 -42.52
N ARG A 552 5.53 32.81 -42.77
CA ARG A 552 4.51 33.13 -43.75
C ARG A 552 3.34 33.91 -43.22
N SER A 553 2.82 33.51 -42.07
CA SER A 553 1.56 34.04 -41.50
C SER A 553 1.76 35.00 -40.34
N GLY A 554 2.97 35.06 -39.74
CA GLY A 554 3.23 35.76 -38.49
C GLY A 554 2.64 35.06 -37.26
N GLN A 555 2.11 33.84 -37.42
CA GLN A 555 1.45 33.11 -36.32
C GLN A 555 2.46 32.56 -35.31
N MET A 556 2.34 32.94 -34.06
CA MET A 556 3.22 32.52 -32.97
C MET A 556 2.49 31.64 -31.92
N GLN A 557 1.19 31.40 -32.11
CA GLN A 557 0.37 30.60 -31.22
C GLN A 557 -0.33 29.50 -32.01
N PHE A 558 -0.23 28.25 -31.49
CA PHE A 558 -0.76 27.07 -32.15
C PHE A 558 -1.62 26.27 -31.17
N THR A 559 -2.85 25.99 -31.57
CA THR A 559 -3.74 25.08 -30.84
C THR A 559 -3.69 23.73 -31.52
N LEU A 560 -3.31 22.71 -30.77
CA LEU A 560 -3.09 21.35 -31.25
C LEU A 560 -4.29 20.47 -30.88
N PRO A 561 -5.11 20.05 -31.85
CA PRO A 561 -6.25 19.18 -31.61
C PRO A 561 -5.81 17.71 -31.47
N ARG A 562 -6.77 16.83 -31.21
CA ARG A 562 -6.54 15.38 -31.02
C ARG A 562 -5.84 14.74 -32.22
N GLU A 563 -6.14 15.18 -33.44
CA GLU A 563 -5.53 14.70 -34.67
C GLU A 563 -4.01 14.93 -34.69
N ALA A 564 -3.56 16.05 -34.13
CA ALA A 564 -2.13 16.35 -33.96
C ALA A 564 -1.40 15.40 -33.01
N VAL A 565 -2.12 14.71 -32.12
CA VAL A 565 -1.59 13.70 -31.21
C VAL A 565 -1.57 12.33 -31.87
N LEU A 566 -2.62 11.99 -32.62
CA LEU A 566 -2.75 10.68 -33.28
C LEU A 566 -1.82 10.54 -34.48
N ASN A 567 -1.74 11.57 -35.32
CA ASN A 567 -0.95 11.60 -36.55
C ASN A 567 -0.15 12.93 -36.64
N PRO A 568 0.91 13.11 -35.86
CA PRO A 568 1.64 14.38 -35.77
C PRO A 568 2.17 14.89 -37.10
N ASP A 569 2.78 14.01 -37.88
CA ASP A 569 3.44 14.34 -39.15
C ASP A 569 2.41 14.79 -40.23
N GLU A 570 1.34 14.01 -40.38
CA GLU A 570 0.26 14.29 -41.33
C GLU A 570 -0.44 15.62 -41.03
N TYR A 571 -0.71 15.85 -39.72
CA TYR A 571 -1.33 17.09 -39.25
C TYR A 571 -0.45 18.31 -39.55
N MET A 572 0.84 18.23 -39.29
CA MET A 572 1.76 19.34 -39.49
C MET A 572 1.97 19.61 -41.00
N ASP A 573 2.06 18.57 -41.81
CA ASP A 573 2.14 18.71 -43.28
C ASP A 573 0.91 19.41 -43.87
N ASP A 574 -0.28 19.01 -43.42
CA ASP A 574 -1.53 19.64 -43.85
C ASP A 574 -1.64 21.11 -43.34
N LEU A 575 -1.19 21.39 -42.16
CA LEU A 575 -1.17 22.74 -41.57
C LEU A 575 -0.23 23.66 -42.38
N VAL A 576 0.96 23.16 -42.70
CA VAL A 576 1.92 23.87 -43.58
C VAL A 576 1.32 24.10 -44.96
N ARG A 577 0.78 23.06 -45.63
CA ARG A 577 0.17 23.12 -46.94
C ARG A 577 -0.97 24.15 -46.98
N THR A 578 -1.86 24.12 -46.01
CA THR A 578 -3.00 25.05 -45.89
C THR A 578 -2.52 26.50 -45.73
N THR A 579 -1.47 26.70 -44.91
CA THR A 579 -0.87 28.03 -44.74
C THR A 579 -0.26 28.57 -46.00
N TYR A 580 0.48 27.73 -46.73
CA TYR A 580 1.08 28.12 -48.04
C TYR A 580 0.03 28.40 -49.12
N GLN A 581 -1.13 27.71 -49.12
CA GLN A 581 -2.25 28.00 -49.99
C GLN A 581 -2.91 29.34 -49.65
N LYS A 582 -3.03 29.65 -48.36
CA LYS A 582 -3.66 30.87 -47.85
C LYS A 582 -2.76 32.11 -48.03
N TYR A 583 -1.44 31.93 -47.95
CA TYR A 583 -0.43 33.00 -48.08
C TYR A 583 0.57 32.65 -49.18
N PRO A 584 0.22 32.79 -50.50
CA PRO A 584 1.09 32.40 -51.62
C PRO A 584 2.31 33.31 -51.73
N ILE A 585 3.39 32.78 -52.35
CA ILE A 585 4.64 33.49 -52.56
C ILE A 585 4.40 34.68 -53.50
N GLY A 586 4.69 35.91 -53.04
CA GLY A 586 4.65 37.11 -53.92
C GLY A 586 3.65 38.19 -53.53
N LYS A 587 2.89 38.07 -52.42
CA LYS A 587 2.09 39.14 -51.85
C LYS A 587 2.70 39.63 -50.54
N SER A 588 2.94 40.94 -50.41
CA SER A 588 3.43 41.54 -49.17
C SER A 588 2.32 41.55 -48.09
N GLN A 589 2.67 41.59 -46.79
CA GLN A 589 1.74 41.58 -45.64
C GLN A 589 0.73 42.78 -45.66
N GLU A 590 0.93 43.77 -46.52
CA GLU A 590 0.05 44.96 -46.61
C GLU A 590 -1.26 44.68 -47.36
N ASP A 591 -1.41 43.54 -48.05
CA ASP A 591 -2.60 43.22 -48.88
C ASP A 591 -3.69 42.42 -48.12
N PHE A 592 -3.57 42.18 -46.82
CA PHE A 592 -4.56 41.43 -46.04
C PHE A 592 -5.17 42.27 -44.92
N PRO A 593 -6.51 42.21 -44.70
CA PRO A 593 -7.15 42.90 -43.58
C PRO A 593 -6.68 42.27 -42.23
N PRO A 594 -6.56 43.09 -41.15
CA PRO A 594 -6.21 42.59 -39.84
C PRO A 594 -7.29 41.62 -39.33
N VAL A 595 -6.88 40.48 -38.78
CA VAL A 595 -7.76 39.45 -38.16
C VAL A 595 -8.19 39.88 -36.78
#